data_e1a93a8a51a0b418e1b266e2873fb9a0
#
_entry.id   e1a93a8a51a0b418e1b266e2873fb9a0
#
_cell.length_a   1.000
_cell.length_b   1.000
_cell.length_c   1.000
_cell.angle_alpha   90.00
_cell.angle_beta   90.00
_cell.angle_gamma   90.00
#
_symmetry.space_group_name_H-M   'P 1'
#
loop_
_entity.id
_entity.type
_entity.pdbx_description
1 polymer ?
#
loop_
_entity_poly.entity_id
_entity_poly.type
_entity_poly.pdbx_seq_one_letter_code
_entity_poly.pdbx_strand_id
1 'polypeptide(L)'
;MLAGGGIAGIAWETGLLRGIADESLAAAGLLLESDVLVGTSAGSAVAAQIGSGSTLEFLFERQTAESSAEIDSGVHVDDITELFLAALSAPYDMAVDKTRQQMRRIGAVALATTTVPEPVRRHVIEQRLPSHDWPDRVLRLTAIDCATGELVVFDRESGVGLVDAVAASCAVPGAWPPVTIAGRHYMDGGVASSINLGAARDCDEAVVLVPSGVDAPPPLGAGPAAEISVFAGTTFAVFADEDSLKAFGPNPLDPRCRVASAVAGREQGRREAEALARFLGV
;
A
#
# COMPACT_ATOMS: atom_id res chain seq x y z
N MET A 1 -6.88 6.66 -3.75
CA MET A 1 -6.57 5.25 -3.39
C MET A 1 -5.11 4.99 -3.74
N LEU A 2 -4.35 4.49 -2.79
CA LEU A 2 -2.92 4.20 -2.90
C LEU A 2 -2.71 2.73 -2.54
N ALA A 3 -2.17 1.96 -3.47
CA ALA A 3 -2.16 0.50 -3.36
C ALA A 3 -0.89 -0.05 -2.69
N GLY A 4 -0.90 -1.33 -2.38
CA GLY A 4 0.27 -2.05 -1.89
C GLY A 4 1.31 -2.28 -2.99
N GLY A 5 2.60 -2.21 -2.64
CA GLY A 5 3.70 -2.38 -3.61
C GLY A 5 5.09 -2.37 -3.01
N GLY A 6 5.21 -2.55 -1.70
CA GLY A 6 6.50 -2.58 -1.01
C GLY A 6 7.24 -1.23 -1.06
N ILE A 7 8.55 -1.27 -0.92
CA ILE A 7 9.41 -0.07 -0.97
C ILE A 7 9.37 0.56 -2.38
N ALA A 8 9.35 -0.27 -3.42
CA ALA A 8 9.17 0.19 -4.80
C ALA A 8 7.87 0.98 -4.96
N GLY A 9 6.76 0.46 -4.37
CA GLY A 9 5.45 1.12 -4.42
C GLY A 9 5.44 2.48 -3.73
N ILE A 10 6.00 2.60 -2.53
CA ILE A 10 6.12 3.90 -1.83
C ILE A 10 6.85 4.92 -2.71
N ALA A 11 7.97 4.51 -3.29
CA ALA A 11 8.80 5.39 -4.09
C ALA A 11 8.11 5.78 -5.40
N TRP A 12 7.49 4.81 -6.08
CA TRP A 12 6.78 5.03 -7.34
C TRP A 12 5.54 5.92 -7.16
N GLU A 13 4.68 5.66 -6.17
CA GLU A 13 3.50 6.48 -5.91
C GLU A 13 3.89 7.93 -5.58
N THR A 14 4.93 8.12 -4.75
CA THR A 14 5.47 9.44 -4.45
C THR A 14 5.99 10.12 -5.71
N GLY A 15 6.75 9.40 -6.54
CA GLY A 15 7.26 9.88 -7.81
C GLY A 15 6.14 10.24 -8.78
N LEU A 16 5.13 9.37 -8.92
CA LEU A 16 3.98 9.58 -9.80
C LEU A 16 3.23 10.88 -9.45
N LEU A 17 2.91 11.07 -8.18
CA LEU A 17 2.27 12.30 -7.69
C LEU A 17 3.15 13.54 -7.97
N ARG A 18 4.46 13.42 -7.79
CA ARG A 18 5.40 14.50 -8.10
C ARG A 18 5.45 14.79 -9.61
N GLY A 19 5.44 13.76 -10.45
CA GLY A 19 5.41 13.90 -11.91
C GLY A 19 4.12 14.53 -12.42
N ILE A 20 2.97 14.18 -11.84
CA ILE A 20 1.70 14.85 -12.11
C ILE A 20 1.80 16.33 -11.75
N ALA A 21 2.40 16.67 -10.62
CA ALA A 21 2.58 18.07 -10.20
C ALA A 21 3.55 18.85 -11.10
N ASP A 22 4.50 18.20 -11.74
CA ASP A 22 5.40 18.85 -12.72
C ASP A 22 4.63 19.40 -13.94
N GLU A 23 3.56 18.72 -14.37
CA GLU A 23 2.80 19.04 -15.58
C GLU A 23 1.46 19.72 -15.27
N SER A 24 0.80 19.37 -14.16
CA SER A 24 -0.48 19.94 -13.75
C SER A 24 -0.57 20.11 -12.24
N LEU A 25 -0.27 21.33 -11.78
CA LEU A 25 -0.45 21.68 -10.36
C LEU A 25 -1.92 21.60 -9.94
N ALA A 26 -2.86 21.87 -10.85
CA ALA A 26 -4.29 21.79 -10.56
C ALA A 26 -4.72 20.33 -10.28
N ALA A 27 -4.34 19.39 -11.15
CA ALA A 27 -4.66 17.97 -10.96
C ALA A 27 -3.98 17.43 -9.69
N ALA A 28 -2.71 17.75 -9.46
CA ALA A 28 -2.01 17.34 -8.24
C ALA A 28 -2.67 17.91 -6.99
N GLY A 29 -3.10 19.18 -7.01
CA GLY A 29 -3.83 19.82 -5.92
C GLY A 29 -5.11 19.09 -5.58
N LEU A 30 -5.94 18.74 -6.58
CA LEU A 30 -7.18 17.97 -6.37
C LEU A 30 -6.92 16.60 -5.77
N LEU A 31 -5.85 15.90 -6.20
CA LEU A 31 -5.46 14.63 -5.58
C LEU A 31 -5.06 14.79 -4.11
N LEU A 32 -4.25 15.80 -3.82
CA LEU A 32 -3.79 16.07 -2.46
C LEU A 32 -4.92 16.56 -1.55
N GLU A 33 -5.94 17.22 -2.10
CA GLU A 33 -7.11 17.75 -1.38
C GLU A 33 -8.34 16.81 -1.46
N SER A 34 -8.19 15.59 -1.99
CA SER A 34 -9.30 14.63 -2.06
C SER A 34 -9.96 14.42 -0.70
N ASP A 35 -11.29 14.25 -0.63
CA ASP A 35 -12.05 14.13 0.61
C ASP A 35 -11.60 12.93 1.45
N VAL A 36 -11.22 11.83 0.79
CA VAL A 36 -10.83 10.57 1.43
C VAL A 36 -9.52 10.07 0.84
N LEU A 37 -8.55 9.82 1.71
CA LEU A 37 -7.34 9.06 1.39
C LEU A 37 -7.51 7.62 1.88
N VAL A 38 -7.28 6.66 1.01
CA VAL A 38 -7.25 5.24 1.40
C VAL A 38 -5.90 4.66 1.01
N GLY A 39 -5.25 3.98 1.95
CA GLY A 39 -3.95 3.36 1.73
C GLY A 39 -3.90 1.91 2.19
N THR A 40 -3.25 1.09 1.38
CA THR A 40 -2.92 -0.30 1.68
C THR A 40 -1.41 -0.49 1.60
N SER A 41 -0.77 -1.06 2.62
CA SER A 41 0.67 -1.36 2.63
C SER A 41 1.53 -0.14 2.24
N ALA A 42 2.27 -0.19 1.12
CA ALA A 42 3.01 0.95 0.58
C ALA A 42 2.16 2.22 0.52
N GLY A 43 0.96 2.11 -0.02
CA GLY A 43 0.01 3.22 -0.14
C GLY A 43 -0.45 3.77 1.21
N SER A 44 -0.43 2.98 2.30
CA SER A 44 -0.73 3.48 3.64
C SER A 44 0.31 4.50 4.11
N ALA A 45 1.58 4.23 3.80
CA ALA A 45 2.67 5.16 4.12
C ALA A 45 2.56 6.44 3.30
N VAL A 46 2.33 6.33 1.97
CA VAL A 46 2.19 7.50 1.09
C VAL A 46 0.94 8.32 1.45
N ALA A 47 -0.21 7.66 1.74
CA ALA A 47 -1.42 8.34 2.18
C ALA A 47 -1.21 9.13 3.49
N ALA A 48 -0.51 8.54 4.47
CA ALA A 48 -0.15 9.23 5.69
C ALA A 48 0.83 10.39 5.46
N GLN A 49 1.80 10.22 4.56
CA GLN A 49 2.77 11.26 4.20
C GLN A 49 2.11 12.47 3.54
N ILE A 50 1.28 12.25 2.51
CA ILE A 50 0.56 13.36 1.86
C ILE A 50 -0.51 13.97 2.78
N GLY A 51 -1.17 13.14 3.59
CA GLY A 51 -2.14 13.59 4.59
C GLY A 51 -1.54 14.48 5.68
N SER A 52 -0.23 14.36 5.97
CA SER A 52 0.49 15.18 6.94
C SER A 52 0.70 16.64 6.49
N GLY A 53 0.36 16.98 5.23
CA GLY A 53 0.63 18.29 4.64
C GLY A 53 2.06 18.47 4.13
N SER A 54 2.85 17.40 4.07
CA SER A 54 4.20 17.44 3.48
C SER A 54 4.13 17.71 1.98
N THR A 55 5.04 18.53 1.47
CA THR A 55 5.09 18.84 0.03
C THR A 55 5.57 17.63 -0.77
N LEU A 56 5.08 17.47 -2.00
CA LEU A 56 5.52 16.40 -2.90
C LEU A 56 7.02 16.48 -3.21
N GLU A 57 7.59 17.69 -3.27
CA GLU A 57 9.03 17.91 -3.42
C GLU A 57 9.79 17.26 -2.27
N PHE A 58 9.46 17.62 -1.03
CA PHE A 58 10.09 17.06 0.16
C PHE A 58 9.97 15.53 0.22
N LEU A 59 8.79 14.99 -0.09
CA LEU A 59 8.57 13.54 -0.10
C LEU A 59 9.40 12.85 -1.20
N PHE A 60 9.49 13.45 -2.39
CA PHE A 60 10.29 12.93 -3.49
C PHE A 60 11.80 12.99 -3.19
N GLU A 61 12.29 14.08 -2.61
CA GLU A 61 13.69 14.20 -2.16
C GLU A 61 14.03 13.09 -1.16
N ARG A 62 13.13 12.76 -0.24
CA ARG A 62 13.32 11.63 0.68
C ARG A 62 13.43 10.29 -0.05
N GLN A 63 12.68 10.09 -1.14
CA GLN A 63 12.75 8.87 -1.93
C GLN A 63 14.02 8.80 -2.79
N THR A 64 14.61 9.93 -3.14
CA THR A 64 15.83 10.00 -3.96
C THR A 64 17.13 10.21 -3.17
N ALA A 65 17.04 10.44 -1.86
CA ALA A 65 18.21 10.60 -0.97
C ALA A 65 19.12 9.35 -1.00
N GLU A 66 20.44 9.54 -0.84
CA GLU A 66 21.42 8.44 -0.82
C GLU A 66 21.15 7.45 0.33
N SER A 67 20.75 7.95 1.50
CA SER A 67 20.43 7.15 2.68
C SER A 67 18.97 7.14 3.00
N SER A 68 18.51 6.07 3.62
CA SER A 68 17.15 5.96 4.16
C SER A 68 17.15 5.10 5.41
N ALA A 69 16.07 5.18 6.20
CA ALA A 69 15.87 4.33 7.36
C ALA A 69 15.31 2.94 7.00
N GLU A 70 15.08 2.68 5.71
CA GLU A 70 14.58 1.38 5.26
C GLU A 70 15.61 0.28 5.51
N ILE A 71 15.14 -0.86 5.97
CA ILE A 71 15.95 -2.06 6.20
C ILE A 71 15.54 -3.15 5.22
N ASP A 72 16.53 -3.95 4.81
CA ASP A 72 16.26 -5.14 4.01
C ASP A 72 15.67 -6.24 4.91
N SER A 73 14.55 -6.81 4.49
CA SER A 73 13.96 -7.96 5.18
C SER A 73 14.76 -9.24 4.98
N GLY A 74 15.61 -9.29 3.97
CA GLY A 74 16.31 -10.50 3.54
C GLY A 74 15.39 -11.55 2.88
N VAL A 75 14.14 -11.21 2.59
CA VAL A 75 13.12 -12.12 2.03
C VAL A 75 12.77 -11.69 0.62
N HIS A 76 12.70 -12.65 -0.29
CA HIS A 76 12.22 -12.43 -1.66
C HIS A 76 10.72 -12.64 -1.77
N VAL A 77 10.09 -11.95 -2.73
CA VAL A 77 8.63 -12.09 -2.99
C VAL A 77 8.25 -13.52 -3.36
N ASP A 78 9.15 -14.24 -4.03
CA ASP A 78 8.92 -15.64 -4.39
C ASP A 78 8.81 -16.53 -3.13
N ASP A 79 9.64 -16.30 -2.10
CA ASP A 79 9.57 -17.03 -0.83
C ASP A 79 8.23 -16.79 -0.12
N ILE A 80 7.72 -15.54 -0.17
CA ILE A 80 6.41 -15.19 0.38
C ILE A 80 5.30 -15.91 -0.39
N THR A 81 5.41 -15.95 -1.71
CA THR A 81 4.44 -16.64 -2.57
C THR A 81 4.39 -18.13 -2.27
N GLU A 82 5.55 -18.78 -2.16
CA GLU A 82 5.64 -20.21 -1.77
C GLU A 82 5.04 -20.45 -0.38
N LEU A 83 5.31 -19.55 0.58
CA LEU A 83 4.76 -19.60 1.93
C LEU A 83 3.23 -19.53 1.91
N PHE A 84 2.65 -18.65 1.11
CA PHE A 84 1.20 -18.52 0.96
C PHE A 84 0.59 -19.75 0.28
N LEU A 85 1.18 -20.24 -0.80
CA LEU A 85 0.72 -21.46 -1.49
C LEU A 85 0.73 -22.66 -0.55
N ALA A 86 1.78 -22.82 0.26
CA ALA A 86 1.86 -23.88 1.27
C ALA A 86 0.73 -23.75 2.32
N ALA A 87 0.48 -22.55 2.83
CA ALA A 87 -0.58 -22.28 3.81
C ALA A 87 -1.98 -22.57 3.25
N LEU A 88 -2.17 -22.36 1.94
CA LEU A 88 -3.46 -22.51 1.26
C LEU A 88 -3.72 -23.92 0.72
N SER A 89 -2.75 -24.81 0.75
CA SER A 89 -2.86 -26.19 0.23
C SER A 89 -3.80 -27.11 1.04
N ALA A 90 -4.03 -26.81 2.32
CA ALA A 90 -4.89 -27.61 3.18
C ALA A 90 -6.37 -27.54 2.79
N PRO A 91 -7.16 -28.60 2.98
CA PRO A 91 -8.60 -28.61 2.68
C PRO A 91 -9.36 -27.49 3.41
N TYR A 92 -10.38 -26.95 2.77
CA TYR A 92 -11.26 -25.91 3.35
C TYR A 92 -12.48 -26.53 4.04
N ASP A 93 -12.92 -25.89 5.12
CA ASP A 93 -14.22 -26.17 5.72
C ASP A 93 -15.31 -25.46 4.88
N MET A 94 -16.21 -26.23 4.29
CA MET A 94 -17.28 -25.72 3.44
C MET A 94 -18.33 -24.89 4.18
N ALA A 95 -18.36 -24.96 5.53
CA ALA A 95 -19.27 -24.19 6.36
C ALA A 95 -18.76 -22.76 6.67
N VAL A 96 -17.50 -22.48 6.35
CA VAL A 96 -16.85 -21.19 6.63
C VAL A 96 -16.47 -20.50 5.31
N ASP A 97 -16.60 -19.20 5.28
CA ASP A 97 -16.17 -18.39 4.13
C ASP A 97 -14.70 -18.68 3.75
N LYS A 98 -14.49 -19.03 2.49
CA LYS A 98 -13.19 -19.46 1.98
C LYS A 98 -12.13 -18.37 2.14
N THR A 99 -12.48 -17.13 1.80
CA THR A 99 -11.55 -15.99 1.86
C THR A 99 -11.09 -15.76 3.30
N ARG A 100 -12.02 -15.80 4.25
CA ARG A 100 -11.71 -15.66 5.67
C ARG A 100 -10.80 -16.80 6.17
N GLN A 101 -11.05 -18.03 5.72
CA GLN A 101 -10.17 -19.17 6.06
C GLN A 101 -8.75 -18.97 5.50
N GLN A 102 -8.63 -18.49 4.25
CA GLN A 102 -7.35 -18.17 3.65
C GLN A 102 -6.58 -17.14 4.48
N MET A 103 -7.24 -16.03 4.82
CA MET A 103 -6.62 -14.97 5.63
C MET A 103 -6.15 -15.47 6.99
N ARG A 104 -6.97 -16.27 7.68
CA ARG A 104 -6.59 -16.87 8.97
C ARG A 104 -5.37 -17.79 8.86
N ARG A 105 -5.25 -18.57 7.80
CA ARG A 105 -4.09 -19.46 7.57
C ARG A 105 -2.83 -18.64 7.34
N ILE A 106 -2.91 -17.59 6.52
CA ILE A 106 -1.78 -16.68 6.30
C ILE A 106 -1.44 -15.94 7.59
N GLY A 107 -2.43 -15.52 8.38
CA GLY A 107 -2.22 -14.93 9.70
C GLY A 107 -1.49 -15.87 10.66
N ALA A 108 -1.84 -17.16 10.66
CA ALA A 108 -1.12 -18.17 11.45
C ALA A 108 0.34 -18.32 11.00
N VAL A 109 0.60 -18.30 9.71
CA VAL A 109 1.96 -18.29 9.15
C VAL A 109 2.72 -17.04 9.57
N ALA A 110 2.10 -15.84 9.46
CA ALA A 110 2.71 -14.60 9.89
C ALA A 110 3.17 -14.64 11.35
N LEU A 111 2.33 -15.22 12.24
CA LEU A 111 2.64 -15.37 13.66
C LEU A 111 3.73 -16.42 13.94
N ALA A 112 3.89 -17.41 13.09
CA ALA A 112 4.86 -18.49 13.24
C ALA A 112 6.23 -18.18 12.62
N THR A 113 6.31 -17.20 11.71
CA THR A 113 7.54 -16.88 10.99
C THR A 113 8.45 -15.99 11.84
N THR A 114 9.73 -16.37 11.92
CA THR A 114 10.74 -15.53 12.57
C THR A 114 11.13 -14.37 11.69
N THR A 115 10.97 -13.16 12.18
CA THR A 115 11.32 -11.92 11.50
C THR A 115 12.13 -11.01 12.44
N VAL A 116 12.46 -9.79 12.01
CA VAL A 116 12.99 -8.77 12.92
C VAL A 116 12.00 -8.49 14.05
N PRO A 117 12.45 -8.08 15.24
CA PRO A 117 11.55 -7.73 16.35
C PRO A 117 10.58 -6.59 15.97
N GLU A 118 9.33 -6.68 16.41
CA GLU A 118 8.28 -5.68 16.15
C GLU A 118 8.74 -4.24 16.47
N PRO A 119 9.40 -3.93 17.61
CA PRO A 119 9.89 -2.58 17.91
C PRO A 119 10.90 -2.05 16.90
N VAL A 120 11.74 -2.93 16.32
CA VAL A 120 12.73 -2.55 15.29
C VAL A 120 11.98 -2.13 14.01
N ARG A 121 11.00 -2.93 13.57
CA ARG A 121 10.20 -2.59 12.40
C ARG A 121 9.35 -1.34 12.64
N ARG A 122 8.75 -1.20 13.83
CA ARG A 122 7.99 -0.01 14.22
C ARG A 122 8.82 1.26 14.10
N HIS A 123 10.08 1.22 14.53
CA HIS A 123 10.99 2.36 14.42
C HIS A 123 11.24 2.76 12.94
N VAL A 124 11.38 1.79 12.04
CA VAL A 124 11.48 2.08 10.59
C VAL A 124 10.24 2.83 10.09
N ILE A 125 9.05 2.41 10.52
CA ILE A 125 7.79 3.09 10.14
C ILE A 125 7.74 4.51 10.72
N GLU A 126 8.17 4.72 11.97
CA GLU A 126 8.29 6.07 12.56
C GLU A 126 9.17 6.99 11.72
N GLN A 127 10.34 6.50 11.29
CA GLN A 127 11.26 7.27 10.44
C GLN A 127 10.71 7.51 9.03
N ARG A 128 9.81 6.66 8.55
CA ARG A 128 9.14 6.79 7.26
C ARG A 128 8.14 7.95 7.23
N LEU A 129 7.49 8.22 8.36
CA LEU A 129 6.40 9.20 8.47
C LEU A 129 6.91 10.57 8.92
N PRO A 130 6.58 11.66 8.21
CA PRO A 130 6.91 13.03 8.63
C PRO A 130 6.12 13.50 9.86
N SER A 131 4.92 12.95 10.07
CA SER A 131 4.08 13.17 11.25
C SER A 131 3.60 11.84 11.81
N HIS A 132 3.47 11.74 13.12
CA HIS A 132 2.93 10.56 13.81
C HIS A 132 1.47 10.74 14.23
N ASP A 133 0.91 11.91 14.00
CA ASP A 133 -0.48 12.23 14.30
C ASP A 133 -1.38 11.99 13.07
N TRP A 134 -2.60 11.53 13.32
CA TRP A 134 -3.62 11.44 12.28
C TRP A 134 -3.91 12.83 11.70
N PRO A 135 -3.98 12.97 10.37
CA PRO A 135 -4.31 14.25 9.73
C PRO A 135 -5.75 14.66 10.02
N ASP A 136 -6.06 15.95 9.88
CA ASP A 136 -7.42 16.49 10.08
C ASP A 136 -8.42 16.14 8.96
N ARG A 137 -8.03 15.26 8.06
CA ARG A 137 -8.83 14.75 6.92
C ARG A 137 -9.11 13.27 7.08
N VAL A 138 -10.04 12.74 6.30
CA VAL A 138 -10.36 11.31 6.32
C VAL A 138 -9.21 10.52 5.71
N LEU A 139 -8.54 9.73 6.54
CA LEU A 139 -7.50 8.78 6.16
C LEU A 139 -7.92 7.39 6.63
N ARG A 140 -7.99 6.44 5.71
CA ARG A 140 -8.35 5.05 5.95
C ARG A 140 -7.19 4.13 5.60
N LEU A 141 -6.74 3.33 6.54
CA LEU A 141 -5.62 2.40 6.39
C LEU A 141 -6.09 0.98 6.61
N THR A 142 -5.80 0.09 5.67
CA THR A 142 -6.31 -1.28 5.68
C THR A 142 -5.31 -2.25 6.29
N ALA A 143 -5.77 -3.15 7.12
CA ALA A 143 -5.00 -4.26 7.66
C ALA A 143 -5.90 -5.50 7.81
N ILE A 144 -5.32 -6.67 8.09
CA ILE A 144 -6.06 -7.89 8.35
C ILE A 144 -5.75 -8.39 9.75
N ASP A 145 -6.81 -8.69 10.51
CA ASP A 145 -6.66 -9.37 11.79
C ASP A 145 -6.24 -10.83 11.58
N CYS A 146 -5.09 -11.20 12.12
CA CYS A 146 -4.50 -12.53 11.93
C CYS A 146 -5.38 -13.68 12.47
N ALA A 147 -6.13 -13.42 13.56
CA ALA A 147 -6.92 -14.46 14.22
C ALA A 147 -8.28 -14.69 13.53
N THR A 148 -8.92 -13.60 13.06
CA THR A 148 -10.26 -13.67 12.45
C THR A 148 -10.22 -13.73 10.94
N GLY A 149 -9.14 -13.26 10.29
CA GLY A 149 -9.02 -13.10 8.85
C GLY A 149 -9.89 -11.97 8.29
N GLU A 150 -10.37 -11.08 9.14
CA GLU A 150 -11.21 -9.95 8.74
C GLU A 150 -10.35 -8.77 8.32
N LEU A 151 -10.79 -8.10 7.24
CA LEU A 151 -10.25 -6.80 6.87
C LEU A 151 -10.70 -5.76 7.91
N VAL A 152 -9.74 -5.00 8.42
CA VAL A 152 -9.94 -3.90 9.35
C VAL A 152 -9.49 -2.61 8.66
N VAL A 153 -10.29 -1.56 8.81
CA VAL A 153 -9.94 -0.21 8.36
C VAL A 153 -9.65 0.63 9.59
N PHE A 154 -8.42 1.08 9.71
CA PHE A 154 -8.01 2.03 10.75
C PHE A 154 -8.18 3.45 10.23
N ASP A 155 -8.67 4.32 11.10
CA ASP A 155 -8.83 5.75 10.91
C ASP A 155 -8.57 6.48 12.24
N ARG A 156 -8.76 7.80 12.25
CA ARG A 156 -8.61 8.63 13.46
C ARG A 156 -9.50 8.18 14.63
N GLU A 157 -10.68 7.62 14.33
CA GLU A 157 -11.69 7.25 15.35
C GLU A 157 -11.46 5.83 15.90
N SER A 158 -10.58 5.06 15.26
CA SER A 158 -10.28 3.68 15.67
C SER A 158 -9.55 3.56 17.01
N GLY A 159 -9.05 4.67 17.59
CA GLY A 159 -8.30 4.69 18.85
C GLY A 159 -6.89 4.11 18.73
N VAL A 160 -6.40 3.89 17.49
CA VAL A 160 -5.07 3.36 17.16
C VAL A 160 -4.16 4.52 16.72
N GLY A 161 -2.90 4.53 17.16
CA GLY A 161 -1.93 5.52 16.70
C GLY A 161 -1.60 5.36 15.20
N LEU A 162 -1.36 6.47 14.51
CA LEU A 162 -1.08 6.46 13.06
C LEU A 162 0.10 5.54 12.72
N VAL A 163 1.18 5.60 13.50
CA VAL A 163 2.38 4.75 13.26
C VAL A 163 2.02 3.27 13.34
N ASP A 164 1.21 2.87 14.33
CA ASP A 164 0.81 1.47 14.51
C ASP A 164 -0.15 1.01 13.41
N ALA A 165 -1.05 1.88 12.96
CA ALA A 165 -1.95 1.60 11.84
C ALA A 165 -1.17 1.40 10.51
N VAL A 166 -0.19 2.28 10.22
CA VAL A 166 0.69 2.14 9.04
C VAL A 166 1.57 0.89 9.18
N ALA A 167 2.10 0.63 10.38
CA ALA A 167 2.91 -0.56 10.63
C ALA A 167 2.11 -1.84 10.39
N ALA A 168 0.86 -1.91 10.87
CA ALA A 168 -0.06 -3.02 10.65
C ALA A 168 -0.37 -3.21 9.16
N SER A 169 -0.66 -2.11 8.46
CA SER A 169 -0.91 -2.10 7.02
C SER A 169 0.30 -2.57 6.19
N CYS A 170 1.53 -2.39 6.71
CA CYS A 170 2.79 -2.76 6.07
C CYS A 170 3.41 -4.05 6.60
N ALA A 171 2.70 -4.83 7.42
CA ALA A 171 3.20 -6.06 8.04
C ALA A 171 3.04 -7.26 7.10
N VAL A 172 3.83 -7.30 6.01
CA VAL A 172 3.81 -8.38 5.01
C VAL A 172 4.18 -9.71 5.68
N PRO A 173 3.28 -10.71 5.68
CA PRO A 173 3.56 -12.02 6.27
C PRO A 173 4.79 -12.68 5.67
N GLY A 174 5.66 -13.20 6.52
CA GLY A 174 6.93 -13.79 6.10
C GLY A 174 8.09 -12.81 6.03
N ALA A 175 7.84 -11.53 5.69
CA ALA A 175 8.88 -10.50 5.62
C ALA A 175 8.96 -9.66 6.90
N TRP A 176 7.81 -9.31 7.48
CA TRP A 176 7.73 -8.41 8.64
C TRP A 176 6.88 -9.01 9.77
N PRO A 177 7.15 -8.64 11.03
CA PRO A 177 6.37 -9.10 12.16
C PRO A 177 4.93 -8.58 12.07
N PRO A 178 3.91 -9.38 12.43
CA PRO A 178 2.58 -8.88 12.72
C PRO A 178 2.63 -7.81 13.81
N VAL A 179 1.77 -6.80 13.70
CA VAL A 179 1.73 -5.67 14.64
C VAL A 179 0.71 -5.94 15.74
N THR A 180 1.14 -5.76 17.00
CA THR A 180 0.31 -5.96 18.17
C THR A 180 -0.41 -4.67 18.57
N ILE A 181 -1.75 -4.65 18.44
CA ILE A 181 -2.60 -3.53 18.84
C ILE A 181 -3.70 -4.04 19.77
N ALA A 182 -3.76 -3.52 20.98
CA ALA A 182 -4.75 -3.91 22.00
C ALA A 182 -4.86 -5.44 22.22
N GLY A 183 -3.72 -6.15 22.18
CA GLY A 183 -3.66 -7.60 22.37
C GLY A 183 -4.08 -8.44 21.17
N ARG A 184 -4.36 -7.82 20.03
CA ARG A 184 -4.63 -8.48 18.74
C ARG A 184 -3.45 -8.29 17.80
N HIS A 185 -3.29 -9.19 16.83
CA HIS A 185 -2.20 -9.14 15.86
C HIS A 185 -2.76 -8.85 14.46
N TYR A 186 -2.12 -7.93 13.76
CA TYR A 186 -2.53 -7.48 12.44
C TYR A 186 -1.41 -7.70 11.43
N MET A 187 -1.79 -8.07 10.22
CA MET A 187 -0.92 -8.21 9.06
C MET A 187 -1.37 -7.29 7.93
N ASP A 188 -0.54 -7.18 6.91
CA ASP A 188 -0.73 -6.32 5.74
C ASP A 188 -2.10 -6.51 5.06
N GLY A 189 -2.80 -5.41 4.81
CA GLY A 189 -4.07 -5.39 4.10
C GLY A 189 -3.97 -5.90 2.66
N GLY A 190 -2.79 -5.80 2.06
CA GLY A 190 -2.48 -6.25 0.71
C GLY A 190 -2.58 -7.77 0.52
N VAL A 191 -2.63 -8.55 1.60
CA VAL A 191 -2.88 -9.99 1.54
C VAL A 191 -4.26 -10.30 0.96
N ALA A 192 -5.28 -9.52 1.29
CA ALA A 192 -6.64 -9.69 0.76
C ALA A 192 -6.80 -9.03 -0.61
N SER A 193 -6.37 -7.80 -0.74
CA SER A 193 -6.40 -7.00 -1.96
C SER A 193 -5.33 -5.92 -1.88
N SER A 194 -4.57 -5.71 -2.94
CA SER A 194 -3.55 -4.64 -2.97
C SER A 194 -4.17 -3.25 -2.94
N ILE A 195 -5.43 -3.06 -3.33
CA ILE A 195 -6.12 -1.76 -3.36
C ILE A 195 -7.19 -1.61 -2.28
N ASN A 196 -7.89 -2.68 -1.91
CA ASN A 196 -9.00 -2.66 -0.95
C ASN A 196 -10.04 -1.55 -1.26
N LEU A 197 -10.50 -1.49 -2.51
CA LEU A 197 -11.38 -0.42 -3.01
C LEU A 197 -12.71 -0.33 -2.24
N GLY A 198 -13.14 -1.42 -1.62
CA GLY A 198 -14.28 -1.44 -0.70
C GLY A 198 -14.18 -0.50 0.50
N ALA A 199 -12.97 -0.03 0.85
CA ALA A 199 -12.76 1.00 1.87
C ALA A 199 -13.16 2.42 1.39
N ALA A 200 -13.45 2.59 0.09
CA ALA A 200 -13.95 3.84 -0.52
C ALA A 200 -15.37 3.68 -1.10
N ARG A 201 -16.15 2.70 -0.63
CA ARG A 201 -17.51 2.40 -1.15
C ARG A 201 -18.53 3.53 -1.01
N ASP A 202 -18.23 4.52 -0.19
CA ASP A 202 -19.00 5.74 0.05
C ASP A 202 -18.53 6.93 -0.80
N CYS A 203 -17.62 6.71 -1.75
CA CYS A 203 -17.14 7.70 -2.69
C CYS A 203 -17.76 7.47 -4.08
N ASP A 204 -18.06 8.54 -4.80
CA ASP A 204 -18.60 8.49 -6.16
C ASP A 204 -17.51 8.46 -7.23
N GLU A 205 -16.30 8.91 -6.88
CA GLU A 205 -15.14 8.97 -7.78
C GLU A 205 -13.88 8.52 -7.06
N ALA A 206 -13.03 7.76 -7.75
CA ALA A 206 -11.76 7.31 -7.20
C ALA A 206 -10.62 7.37 -8.22
N VAL A 207 -9.52 8.01 -7.84
CA VAL A 207 -8.22 7.86 -8.50
C VAL A 207 -7.46 6.74 -7.78
N VAL A 208 -7.00 5.74 -8.52
CA VAL A 208 -6.36 4.53 -7.98
C VAL A 208 -4.95 4.41 -8.53
N LEU A 209 -3.95 4.49 -7.67
CA LEU A 209 -2.54 4.28 -8.02
C LEU A 209 -2.12 2.86 -7.64
N VAL A 210 -1.67 2.08 -8.63
CA VAL A 210 -1.42 0.65 -8.47
C VAL A 210 0.03 0.34 -8.89
N PRO A 211 0.97 0.16 -7.95
CA PRO A 211 2.35 -0.16 -8.24
C PRO A 211 2.56 -1.64 -8.63
N SER A 212 1.78 -2.07 -9.60
CA SER A 212 1.92 -3.37 -10.28
C SER A 212 1.43 -3.23 -11.73
N GLY A 213 1.82 -4.16 -12.60
CA GLY A 213 1.29 -4.22 -13.96
C GLY A 213 -0.19 -4.59 -13.96
N VAL A 214 -0.93 -4.14 -14.97
CA VAL A 214 -2.37 -4.40 -15.10
C VAL A 214 -2.69 -5.90 -15.16
N ASP A 215 -1.80 -6.68 -15.77
CA ASP A 215 -1.92 -8.14 -15.93
C ASP A 215 -1.19 -8.93 -14.83
N ALA A 216 -0.66 -8.24 -13.80
CA ALA A 216 0.03 -8.92 -12.72
C ALA A 216 -0.92 -9.88 -11.99
N PRO A 217 -0.55 -11.16 -11.84
CA PRO A 217 -1.39 -12.12 -11.14
C PRO A 217 -1.54 -11.70 -9.67
N PRO A 218 -2.78 -11.60 -9.17
CA PRO A 218 -2.96 -11.30 -7.75
C PRO A 218 -2.53 -12.50 -6.91
N PRO A 219 -1.93 -12.28 -5.73
CA PRO A 219 -1.62 -13.37 -4.81
C PRO A 219 -2.88 -14.12 -4.36
N LEU A 220 -3.99 -13.40 -4.23
CA LEU A 220 -5.31 -13.93 -3.91
C LEU A 220 -6.39 -13.07 -4.59
N GLY A 221 -7.58 -13.64 -4.75
CA GLY A 221 -8.73 -12.93 -5.29
C GLY A 221 -8.66 -12.65 -6.81
N ALA A 222 -9.41 -11.66 -7.25
CA ALA A 222 -9.58 -11.34 -8.67
C ALA A 222 -8.59 -10.28 -9.21
N GLY A 223 -7.84 -9.66 -8.33
CA GLY A 223 -6.85 -8.63 -8.66
C GLY A 223 -7.42 -7.21 -8.80
N PRO A 224 -6.50 -6.20 -8.84
CA PRO A 224 -6.88 -4.79 -8.83
C PRO A 224 -7.78 -4.38 -9.99
N ALA A 225 -7.48 -4.79 -11.22
CA ALA A 225 -8.27 -4.42 -12.40
C ALA A 225 -9.72 -4.91 -12.30
N ALA A 226 -9.93 -6.13 -11.80
CA ALA A 226 -11.27 -6.67 -11.60
C ALA A 226 -12.02 -5.97 -10.46
N GLU A 227 -11.33 -5.62 -9.37
CA GLU A 227 -11.92 -4.87 -8.26
C GLU A 227 -12.32 -3.45 -8.70
N ILE A 228 -11.49 -2.78 -9.50
CA ILE A 228 -11.79 -1.48 -10.10
C ILE A 228 -13.02 -1.56 -11.01
N SER A 229 -13.14 -2.61 -11.82
CA SER A 229 -14.24 -2.77 -12.77
C SER A 229 -15.63 -2.90 -12.14
N VAL A 230 -15.71 -3.25 -10.87
CA VAL A 230 -16.98 -3.40 -10.11
C VAL A 230 -17.23 -2.26 -9.13
N PHE A 231 -16.40 -1.23 -9.13
CA PHE A 231 -16.65 -0.04 -8.32
C PHE A 231 -17.91 0.69 -8.81
N ALA A 232 -18.76 1.13 -7.88
CA ALA A 232 -20.06 1.71 -8.23
C ALA A 232 -19.96 3.12 -8.85
N GLY A 233 -18.87 3.84 -8.55
CA GLY A 233 -18.59 5.19 -9.07
C GLY A 233 -17.70 5.18 -10.31
N THR A 234 -17.16 6.35 -10.64
CA THR A 234 -16.18 6.50 -11.71
C THR A 234 -14.75 6.30 -11.20
N THR A 235 -13.88 5.75 -12.03
CA THR A 235 -12.50 5.48 -11.64
C THR A 235 -11.52 5.94 -12.71
N PHE A 236 -10.39 6.51 -12.25
CA PHE A 236 -9.18 6.66 -13.04
C PHE A 236 -8.06 5.86 -12.37
N ALA A 237 -7.54 4.86 -13.08
CA ALA A 237 -6.53 3.98 -12.53
C ALA A 237 -5.21 4.12 -13.28
N VAL A 238 -4.11 4.25 -12.53
CA VAL A 238 -2.75 4.24 -13.07
C VAL A 238 -2.06 3.00 -12.54
N PHE A 239 -1.74 2.07 -13.44
CA PHE A 239 -0.90 0.91 -13.16
C PHE A 239 0.55 1.24 -13.51
N ALA A 240 1.50 0.63 -12.80
CA ALA A 240 2.91 0.76 -13.12
C ALA A 240 3.16 0.25 -14.55
N ASP A 241 3.78 1.07 -15.38
CA ASP A 241 4.17 0.72 -16.74
C ASP A 241 5.44 -0.15 -16.78
N GLU A 242 5.83 -0.59 -17.97
CA GLU A 242 6.99 -1.48 -18.12
C GLU A 242 8.29 -0.88 -17.59
N ASP A 243 8.49 0.43 -17.74
CA ASP A 243 9.72 1.09 -17.28
C ASP A 243 9.72 1.20 -15.75
N SER A 244 8.56 1.46 -15.15
CA SER A 244 8.39 1.43 -13.71
C SER A 244 8.61 0.02 -13.14
N LEU A 245 8.04 -1.02 -13.77
CA LEU A 245 8.26 -2.42 -13.36
C LEU A 245 9.72 -2.85 -13.47
N LYS A 246 10.44 -2.41 -14.51
CA LYS A 246 11.89 -2.64 -14.62
C LYS A 246 12.67 -1.95 -13.49
N ALA A 247 12.25 -0.72 -13.12
CA ALA A 247 12.88 0.04 -12.04
C ALA A 247 12.65 -0.60 -10.66
N PHE A 248 11.51 -1.27 -10.44
CA PHE A 248 11.23 -2.02 -9.21
C PHE A 248 12.19 -3.19 -9.02
N GLY A 249 12.68 -3.77 -10.12
CA GLY A 249 13.54 -4.95 -10.10
C GLY A 249 12.79 -6.21 -9.64
N PRO A 250 13.54 -7.27 -9.32
CA PRO A 250 12.95 -8.57 -8.98
C PRO A 250 12.35 -8.62 -7.57
N ASN A 251 12.72 -7.70 -6.68
CA ASN A 251 12.21 -7.68 -5.30
C ASN A 251 11.78 -6.25 -4.90
N PRO A 252 10.48 -5.91 -5.00
CA PRO A 252 9.98 -4.58 -4.63
C PRO A 252 10.06 -4.27 -3.12
N LEU A 253 10.46 -5.25 -2.29
CA LEU A 253 10.74 -5.03 -0.86
C LEU A 253 12.19 -4.60 -0.59
N ASP A 254 13.07 -4.68 -1.60
CA ASP A 254 14.49 -4.33 -1.47
C ASP A 254 14.66 -2.80 -1.43
N PRO A 255 15.28 -2.22 -0.38
CA PRO A 255 15.53 -0.78 -0.30
C PRO A 255 16.32 -0.19 -1.49
N ARG A 256 17.09 -1.02 -2.19
CA ARG A 256 17.91 -0.59 -3.33
C ARG A 256 17.08 -0.17 -4.55
N CYS A 257 15.83 -0.64 -4.68
CA CYS A 257 14.97 -0.24 -5.78
C CYS A 257 14.41 1.19 -5.63
N ARG A 258 14.45 1.77 -4.43
CA ARG A 258 13.76 3.01 -4.04
C ARG A 258 14.00 4.17 -5.01
N VAL A 259 15.26 4.53 -5.26
CA VAL A 259 15.61 5.70 -6.09
C VAL A 259 15.13 5.51 -7.53
N ALA A 260 15.41 4.34 -8.13
CA ALA A 260 15.00 4.04 -9.51
C ALA A 260 13.47 4.05 -9.65
N SER A 261 12.77 3.48 -8.67
CA SER A 261 11.29 3.45 -8.64
C SER A 261 10.68 4.85 -8.54
N ALA A 262 11.26 5.73 -7.71
CA ALA A 262 10.80 7.11 -7.58
C ALA A 262 10.98 7.90 -8.89
N VAL A 263 12.13 7.74 -9.55
CA VAL A 263 12.41 8.41 -10.83
C VAL A 263 11.46 7.90 -11.93
N ALA A 264 11.29 6.58 -12.05
CA ALA A 264 10.37 5.99 -13.03
C ALA A 264 8.92 6.43 -12.79
N GLY A 265 8.47 6.45 -11.53
CA GLY A 265 7.17 6.98 -11.15
C GLY A 265 6.97 8.42 -11.57
N ARG A 266 7.98 9.29 -11.37
CA ARG A 266 7.91 10.70 -11.78
C ARG A 266 7.76 10.85 -13.30
N GLU A 267 8.52 10.09 -14.07
CA GLU A 267 8.40 10.11 -15.53
C GLU A 267 7.03 9.58 -15.99
N GLN A 268 6.52 8.51 -15.39
CA GLN A 268 5.17 8.04 -15.68
C GLN A 268 4.11 9.08 -15.29
N GLY A 269 4.23 9.71 -14.11
CA GLY A 269 3.30 10.75 -13.65
C GLY A 269 3.18 11.93 -14.60
N ARG A 270 4.29 12.34 -15.22
CA ARG A 270 4.28 13.38 -16.27
C ARG A 270 3.45 12.97 -17.48
N ARG A 271 3.56 11.71 -17.91
CA ARG A 271 2.78 11.19 -19.05
C ARG A 271 1.29 11.06 -18.75
N GLU A 272 0.93 10.73 -17.51
CA GLU A 272 -0.45 10.53 -17.09
C GLU A 272 -1.18 11.84 -16.74
N ALA A 273 -0.46 12.93 -16.51
CA ALA A 273 -0.99 14.18 -15.98
C ALA A 273 -2.13 14.76 -16.83
N GLU A 274 -2.01 14.76 -18.17
CA GLU A 274 -3.04 15.32 -19.06
C GLU A 274 -4.33 14.48 -19.03
N ALA A 275 -4.22 13.16 -19.00
CA ALA A 275 -5.38 12.26 -18.95
C ALA A 275 -6.09 12.39 -17.59
N LEU A 276 -5.32 12.46 -16.51
CA LEU A 276 -5.83 12.66 -15.17
C LEU A 276 -6.51 14.04 -15.02
N ALA A 277 -5.89 15.12 -15.55
CA ALA A 277 -6.48 16.45 -15.50
C ALA A 277 -7.84 16.49 -16.20
N ARG A 278 -7.95 15.85 -17.37
CA ARG A 278 -9.25 15.71 -18.08
C ARG A 278 -10.28 14.93 -17.26
N PHE A 279 -9.87 13.87 -16.58
CA PHE A 279 -10.75 13.10 -15.69
C PHE A 279 -11.26 13.96 -14.53
N LEU A 280 -10.38 14.75 -13.93
CA LEU A 280 -10.70 15.64 -12.81
C LEU A 280 -11.37 16.97 -13.23
N GLY A 281 -11.53 17.23 -14.53
CA GLY A 281 -12.18 18.43 -15.05
C GLY A 281 -11.35 19.71 -14.94
N VAL A 282 -10.02 19.64 -14.96
CA VAL A 282 -9.08 20.77 -14.86
C VAL A 282 -8.03 20.78 -15.96
#